data_635d1680058ba9fdefd80ce06353354c
#
_entry.id   635d1680058ba9fdefd80ce06353354c
#
_cell.length_a   1.000
_cell.length_b   1.000
_cell.length_c   1.000
_cell.angle_alpha   90.00
_cell.angle_beta   90.00
_cell.angle_gamma   90.00
#
_symmetry.space_group_name_H-M   'P 1'
#
loop_
_entity.id
_entity.type
_entity.pdbx_description
1 polymer ?
#
loop_
_entity_poly.entity_id
_entity_poly.type
_entity_poly.pdbx_seq_one_letter_code
_entity_poly.pdbx_strand_id
1 'polypeptide(L)'
;METTIGILGTGRMGVRLAQMFARNGQRVILGSRDLDRAHRIATGLALEMLTAGSYEAAANADVILPAMFLRDGLLETLEPLRHYFDNKVYIDISNPFNDTYTDFILPWDTSGAEQIQQQFPNARVVGAFKNVWWEVFDAPTFGEGVSDVFVVSDDAEAKAMVLNLVENTPFRYIDAGRLANARTIERMTLLSGELGQRYGYFPRMNYKLLGEPWTVGQRDRVAHLIASHPTT
;
A
#
# COMPACT_ATOMS: atom_id res chain seq x y z
N MET A 1 -0.02 -22.53 -9.99
CA MET A 1 1.11 -21.79 -10.59
C MET A 1 1.60 -20.79 -9.55
N GLU A 2 2.88 -20.57 -9.46
CA GLU A 2 3.49 -19.64 -8.51
C GLU A 2 3.29 -18.21 -9.03
N THR A 3 2.68 -17.34 -8.20
CA THR A 3 2.36 -15.95 -8.59
C THR A 3 3.62 -15.12 -8.73
N THR A 4 3.77 -14.43 -9.85
CA THR A 4 4.86 -13.48 -10.10
C THR A 4 4.40 -12.05 -9.84
N ILE A 5 5.21 -11.27 -9.14
CA ILE A 5 4.93 -9.86 -8.83
C ILE A 5 5.89 -8.98 -9.64
N GLY A 6 5.34 -8.08 -10.43
CA GLY A 6 6.09 -7.06 -11.14
C GLY A 6 6.07 -5.73 -10.40
N ILE A 7 7.22 -5.27 -9.95
CA ILE A 7 7.36 -3.99 -9.25
C ILE A 7 7.99 -2.97 -10.20
N LEU A 8 7.24 -1.93 -10.56
CA LEU A 8 7.72 -0.88 -11.46
C LEU A 8 8.27 0.30 -10.64
N GLY A 9 9.58 0.38 -10.56
CA GLY A 9 10.28 1.46 -9.85
C GLY A 9 11.32 0.97 -8.85
N THR A 10 12.50 1.55 -8.95
CA THR A 10 13.69 1.24 -8.13
C THR A 10 13.95 2.31 -7.07
N GLY A 11 12.88 2.95 -6.58
CA GLY A 11 12.89 3.89 -5.46
C GLY A 11 12.90 3.18 -4.09
N ARG A 12 12.87 3.98 -3.02
CA ARG A 12 12.92 3.48 -1.62
C ARG A 12 11.85 2.44 -1.31
N MET A 13 10.60 2.67 -1.77
CA MET A 13 9.49 1.75 -1.57
C MET A 13 9.60 0.52 -2.47
N GLY A 14 9.86 0.71 -3.77
CA GLY A 14 9.91 -0.40 -4.74
C GLY A 14 10.96 -1.44 -4.38
N VAL A 15 12.16 -1.01 -3.97
CA VAL A 15 13.25 -1.92 -3.58
C VAL A 15 12.89 -2.71 -2.30
N ARG A 16 12.31 -2.05 -1.29
CA ARG A 16 11.93 -2.72 -0.03
C ARG A 16 10.77 -3.69 -0.21
N LEU A 17 9.79 -3.33 -1.03
CA LEU A 17 8.69 -4.24 -1.39
C LEU A 17 9.21 -5.44 -2.18
N ALA A 18 10.12 -5.22 -3.14
CA ALA A 18 10.75 -6.30 -3.88
C ALA A 18 11.52 -7.26 -2.95
N GLN A 19 12.29 -6.71 -2.02
CA GLN A 19 13.00 -7.48 -1.02
C GLN A 19 12.05 -8.25 -0.09
N MET A 20 10.98 -7.62 0.37
CA MET A 20 9.98 -8.25 1.24
C MET A 20 9.30 -9.42 0.56
N PHE A 21 8.78 -9.23 -0.64
CA PHE A 21 8.11 -10.29 -1.39
C PHE A 21 9.05 -11.42 -1.78
N ALA A 22 10.27 -11.10 -2.24
CA ALA A 22 11.25 -12.13 -2.59
C ALA A 22 11.71 -12.97 -1.38
N ARG A 23 11.89 -12.33 -0.20
CA ARG A 23 12.18 -13.05 1.06
C ARG A 23 11.02 -13.91 1.54
N ASN A 24 9.79 -13.55 1.17
CA ASN A 24 8.59 -14.33 1.45
C ASN A 24 8.33 -15.44 0.42
N GLY A 25 9.28 -15.70 -0.49
CA GLY A 25 9.22 -16.77 -1.47
C GLY A 25 8.47 -16.45 -2.76
N GLN A 26 7.98 -15.22 -2.95
CA GLN A 26 7.35 -14.83 -4.21
C GLN A 26 8.40 -14.50 -5.27
N ARG A 27 8.11 -14.87 -6.52
CA ARG A 27 8.90 -14.42 -7.67
C ARG A 27 8.66 -12.95 -7.93
N VAL A 28 9.72 -12.15 -7.99
CA VAL A 28 9.65 -10.71 -8.19
C VAL A 28 10.48 -10.29 -9.40
N ILE A 29 9.87 -9.46 -10.25
CA ILE A 29 10.55 -8.73 -11.31
C ILE A 29 10.64 -7.27 -10.89
N LEU A 30 11.85 -6.79 -10.59
CA LEU A 30 12.09 -5.38 -10.29
C LEU A 30 12.33 -4.62 -11.59
N GLY A 31 11.31 -3.92 -12.03
CA GLY A 31 11.29 -3.15 -13.27
C GLY A 31 11.92 -1.76 -13.11
N SER A 32 12.70 -1.36 -14.11
CA SER A 32 13.31 -0.02 -14.18
C SER A 32 13.41 0.47 -15.60
N ARG A 33 13.37 1.81 -15.78
CA ARG A 33 13.78 2.46 -17.05
C ARG A 33 15.28 2.38 -17.28
N ASP A 34 16.03 2.29 -16.18
CA ASP A 34 17.49 2.03 -16.16
C ASP A 34 17.71 0.58 -15.73
N LEU A 35 17.90 -0.31 -16.71
CA LEU A 35 18.11 -1.75 -16.50
C LEU A 35 19.38 -2.04 -15.69
N ASP A 36 20.45 -1.28 -15.92
CA ASP A 36 21.70 -1.47 -15.16
C ASP A 36 21.50 -1.18 -13.68
N ARG A 37 20.69 -0.16 -13.35
CA ARG A 37 20.30 0.12 -11.98
C ARG A 37 19.48 -1.03 -11.37
N ALA A 38 18.51 -1.58 -12.09
CA ALA A 38 17.74 -2.72 -11.62
C ALA A 38 18.64 -3.95 -11.38
N HIS A 39 19.55 -4.23 -12.31
CA HIS A 39 20.52 -5.33 -12.18
C HIS A 39 21.46 -5.14 -10.98
N ARG A 40 22.03 -3.94 -10.79
CA ARG A 40 22.89 -3.66 -9.62
C ARG A 40 22.15 -3.89 -8.30
N ILE A 41 20.87 -3.47 -8.22
CA ILE A 41 20.05 -3.65 -7.01
C ILE A 41 19.74 -5.12 -6.80
N ALA A 42 19.27 -5.86 -7.80
CA ALA A 42 18.93 -7.26 -7.68
C ALA A 42 20.16 -8.10 -7.29
N THR A 43 21.32 -7.85 -7.91
CA THR A 43 22.59 -8.49 -7.57
C THR A 43 23.03 -8.14 -6.14
N GLY A 44 22.91 -6.88 -5.73
CA GLY A 44 23.30 -6.44 -4.38
C GLY A 44 22.41 -7.02 -3.28
N LEU A 45 21.12 -7.29 -3.57
CA LEU A 45 20.21 -7.95 -2.62
C LEU A 45 20.45 -9.47 -2.56
N ALA A 46 20.96 -10.08 -3.64
CA ALA A 46 21.31 -11.49 -3.75
C ALA A 46 20.17 -12.45 -3.32
N LEU A 47 18.93 -12.14 -3.72
CA LEU A 47 17.74 -12.95 -3.44
C LEU A 47 17.38 -13.79 -4.66
N GLU A 48 17.26 -15.11 -4.49
CA GLU A 48 16.95 -16.06 -5.57
C GLU A 48 15.64 -15.73 -6.31
N MET A 49 14.63 -15.29 -5.56
CA MET A 49 13.31 -14.97 -6.11
C MET A 49 13.23 -13.58 -6.75
N LEU A 50 14.33 -12.78 -6.78
CA LEU A 50 14.35 -11.43 -7.32
C LEU A 50 15.14 -11.39 -8.63
N THR A 51 14.47 -10.94 -9.68
CA THR A 51 15.08 -10.66 -10.98
C THR A 51 14.93 -9.18 -11.36
N ALA A 52 15.85 -8.67 -12.17
CA ALA A 52 15.76 -7.35 -12.76
C ALA A 52 15.08 -7.41 -14.15
N GLY A 53 14.36 -6.38 -14.53
CA GLY A 53 13.71 -6.30 -15.83
C GLY A 53 13.37 -4.87 -16.27
N SER A 54 12.84 -4.73 -17.48
CA SER A 54 12.23 -3.49 -17.94
C SER A 54 10.86 -3.28 -17.28
N TYR A 55 10.25 -2.11 -17.50
CA TYR A 55 8.87 -1.87 -17.06
C TYR A 55 7.88 -2.80 -17.75
N GLU A 56 8.08 -3.12 -19.03
CA GLU A 56 7.25 -4.07 -19.78
C GLU A 56 7.35 -5.48 -19.16
N ALA A 57 8.56 -5.92 -18.84
CA ALA A 57 8.77 -7.23 -18.20
C ALA A 57 8.05 -7.30 -16.84
N ALA A 58 8.14 -6.25 -16.03
CA ALA A 58 7.44 -6.18 -14.75
C ALA A 58 5.90 -6.06 -14.94
N ALA A 59 5.43 -5.26 -15.91
CA ALA A 59 4.00 -5.13 -16.20
C ALA A 59 3.36 -6.42 -16.72
N ASN A 60 4.15 -7.32 -17.30
CA ASN A 60 3.65 -8.61 -17.78
C ASN A 60 3.45 -9.66 -16.66
N ALA A 61 3.85 -9.38 -15.43
CA ALA A 61 3.66 -10.25 -14.26
C ALA A 61 2.16 -10.47 -13.93
N ASP A 62 1.87 -11.42 -13.03
CA ASP A 62 0.49 -11.75 -12.63
C ASP A 62 -0.11 -10.65 -11.73
N VAL A 63 0.70 -10.07 -10.86
CA VAL A 63 0.37 -8.95 -9.98
C VAL A 63 1.32 -7.80 -10.28
N ILE A 64 0.77 -6.60 -10.41
CA ILE A 64 1.52 -5.40 -10.79
C ILE A 64 1.52 -4.42 -9.62
N LEU A 65 2.70 -3.90 -9.28
CA LEU A 65 2.89 -2.95 -8.18
C LEU A 65 3.79 -1.80 -8.66
N PRO A 66 3.23 -0.70 -9.18
CA PRO A 66 3.99 0.50 -9.47
C PRO A 66 4.37 1.26 -8.19
N ALA A 67 5.67 1.56 -8.05
CA ALA A 67 6.24 2.25 -6.90
C ALA A 67 6.77 3.63 -7.31
N MET A 68 5.86 4.48 -7.77
CA MET A 68 6.10 5.84 -8.25
C MET A 68 5.09 6.81 -7.63
N PHE A 69 5.42 8.10 -7.56
CA PHE A 69 4.48 9.12 -7.12
C PHE A 69 3.55 9.55 -8.25
N LEU A 70 2.29 9.82 -7.91
CA LEU A 70 1.30 10.33 -8.84
C LEU A 70 1.76 11.66 -9.48
N ARG A 71 2.33 12.56 -8.68
CA ARG A 71 2.87 13.85 -9.13
C ARG A 71 4.08 13.74 -10.06
N ASP A 72 4.80 12.63 -10.03
CA ASP A 72 6.01 12.42 -10.83
C ASP A 72 5.71 11.69 -12.17
N GLY A 73 4.46 11.78 -12.65
CA GLY A 73 4.03 11.23 -13.93
C GLY A 73 3.76 9.72 -13.90
N LEU A 74 3.22 9.20 -12.79
CA LEU A 74 2.87 7.78 -12.70
C LEU A 74 1.88 7.37 -13.79
N LEU A 75 0.80 8.13 -14.00
CA LEU A 75 -0.24 7.79 -14.99
C LEU A 75 0.32 7.81 -16.41
N GLU A 76 1.09 8.84 -16.75
CA GLU A 76 1.74 9.00 -18.06
C GLU A 76 2.76 7.90 -18.33
N THR A 77 3.50 7.48 -17.30
CA THR A 77 4.48 6.39 -17.39
C THR A 77 3.78 5.03 -17.62
N LEU A 78 2.62 4.82 -17.03
CA LEU A 78 1.89 3.57 -17.12
C LEU A 78 0.96 3.47 -18.34
N GLU A 79 0.58 4.60 -18.94
CA GLU A 79 -0.35 4.61 -20.09
C GLU A 79 0.10 3.73 -21.28
N PRO A 80 1.38 3.71 -21.70
CA PRO A 80 1.84 2.79 -22.75
C PRO A 80 1.74 1.31 -22.37
N LEU A 81 1.69 1.01 -21.05
CA LEU A 81 1.64 -0.34 -20.50
C LEU A 81 0.22 -0.81 -20.17
N ARG A 82 -0.81 0.01 -20.41
CA ARG A 82 -2.19 -0.25 -19.97
C ARG A 82 -2.73 -1.62 -20.39
N HIS A 83 -2.34 -2.10 -21.58
CA HIS A 83 -2.78 -3.40 -22.10
C HIS A 83 -2.31 -4.60 -21.27
N TYR A 84 -1.28 -4.41 -20.43
CA TYR A 84 -0.85 -5.44 -19.47
C TYR A 84 -1.72 -5.50 -18.22
N PHE A 85 -2.54 -4.47 -17.95
CA PHE A 85 -3.28 -4.35 -16.69
C PHE A 85 -4.68 -4.97 -16.74
N ASP A 86 -5.18 -5.30 -17.93
CA ASP A 86 -6.52 -5.85 -18.11
C ASP A 86 -6.70 -7.16 -17.33
N ASN A 87 -7.69 -7.17 -16.42
CA ASN A 87 -8.03 -8.27 -15.52
C ASN A 87 -6.92 -8.69 -14.54
N LYS A 88 -5.83 -7.93 -14.42
CA LYS A 88 -4.75 -8.20 -13.45
C LYS A 88 -4.95 -7.43 -12.15
N VAL A 89 -4.45 -8.01 -11.07
CA VAL A 89 -4.38 -7.34 -9.78
C VAL A 89 -3.31 -6.24 -9.84
N TYR A 90 -3.74 -5.01 -9.57
CA TYR A 90 -2.90 -3.84 -9.46
C TYR A 90 -2.83 -3.40 -8.00
N ILE A 91 -1.67 -3.57 -7.35
CA ILE A 91 -1.47 -3.08 -5.98
C ILE A 91 -1.03 -1.62 -6.05
N ASP A 92 -1.92 -0.72 -5.61
CA ASP A 92 -1.60 0.70 -5.52
C ASP A 92 -1.08 1.07 -4.13
N ILE A 93 0.15 1.57 -4.11
CA ILE A 93 0.84 2.07 -2.93
C ILE A 93 1.00 3.59 -2.94
N SER A 94 0.53 4.26 -3.99
CA SER A 94 0.77 5.68 -4.21
C SER A 94 -0.01 6.54 -3.22
N ASN A 95 0.61 7.63 -2.78
CA ASN A 95 -0.04 8.72 -2.07
C ASN A 95 0.10 9.98 -2.92
N PRO A 96 -0.98 10.75 -3.13
CA PRO A 96 -0.98 11.90 -4.02
C PRO A 96 -0.39 13.16 -3.35
N PHE A 97 0.78 13.04 -2.72
CA PHE A 97 1.48 14.16 -2.08
C PHE A 97 1.81 15.26 -3.07
N ASN A 98 1.73 16.52 -2.61
CA ASN A 98 2.35 17.65 -3.29
C ASN A 98 3.89 17.62 -3.13
N ASP A 99 4.60 18.52 -3.80
CA ASP A 99 6.08 18.55 -3.82
C ASP A 99 6.69 18.75 -2.43
N THR A 100 6.00 19.44 -1.55
CA THR A 100 6.46 19.74 -0.19
C THR A 100 6.04 18.71 0.87
N TYR A 101 5.25 17.71 0.49
CA TYR A 101 4.68 16.71 1.40
C TYR A 101 3.79 17.31 2.51
N THR A 102 3.23 18.50 2.28
CA THR A 102 2.37 19.21 3.24
C THR A 102 0.89 19.05 2.96
N ASP A 103 0.53 18.63 1.75
CA ASP A 103 -0.85 18.34 1.34
C ASP A 103 -0.85 17.42 0.12
N PHE A 104 -2.04 17.12 -0.39
CA PHE A 104 -2.26 16.33 -1.58
C PHE A 104 -2.56 17.22 -2.80
N ILE A 105 -2.21 16.69 -3.99
CA ILE A 105 -2.57 17.29 -5.28
C ILE A 105 -4.01 16.95 -5.70
N LEU A 106 -4.67 16.01 -5.00
CA LEU A 106 -6.04 15.61 -5.26
C LEU A 106 -7.02 16.23 -4.24
N PRO A 107 -8.27 16.49 -4.65
CA PRO A 107 -9.32 16.98 -3.74
C PRO A 107 -9.73 15.91 -2.71
N TRP A 108 -10.56 16.31 -1.72
CA TRP A 108 -10.94 15.46 -0.58
C TRP A 108 -11.90 14.32 -0.93
N ASP A 109 -12.62 14.41 -2.03
CA ASP A 109 -13.64 13.46 -2.47
C ASP A 109 -13.11 12.35 -3.39
N THR A 110 -11.78 12.28 -3.56
CA THR A 110 -11.11 11.20 -4.30
C THR A 110 -9.79 10.79 -3.63
N SER A 111 -9.14 9.78 -4.20
CA SER A 111 -7.86 9.21 -3.75
C SER A 111 -6.97 8.84 -4.94
N GLY A 112 -5.68 8.62 -4.68
CA GLY A 112 -4.76 8.08 -5.69
C GLY A 112 -5.26 6.73 -6.22
N ALA A 113 -5.74 5.85 -5.35
CA ALA A 113 -6.29 4.55 -5.75
C ALA A 113 -7.49 4.67 -6.69
N GLU A 114 -8.40 5.62 -6.44
CA GLU A 114 -9.56 5.86 -7.31
C GLU A 114 -9.14 6.48 -8.65
N GLN A 115 -8.12 7.34 -8.68
CA GLN A 115 -7.56 7.86 -9.93
C GLN A 115 -6.95 6.74 -10.79
N ILE A 116 -6.22 5.80 -10.16
CA ILE A 116 -5.69 4.63 -10.86
C ILE A 116 -6.84 3.77 -11.43
N GLN A 117 -7.87 3.48 -10.64
CA GLN A 117 -9.03 2.70 -11.11
C GLN A 117 -9.77 3.40 -12.26
N GLN A 118 -9.87 4.71 -12.20
CA GLN A 118 -10.49 5.50 -13.28
C GLN A 118 -9.66 5.47 -14.57
N GLN A 119 -8.33 5.60 -14.45
CA GLN A 119 -7.42 5.57 -15.60
C GLN A 119 -7.34 4.18 -16.24
N PHE A 120 -7.35 3.13 -15.42
CA PHE A 120 -7.24 1.73 -15.85
C PHE A 120 -8.49 0.94 -15.39
N PRO A 121 -9.65 1.13 -16.03
CA PRO A 121 -10.92 0.59 -15.55
C PRO A 121 -11.00 -0.93 -15.53
N ASN A 122 -10.20 -1.60 -16.36
CA ASN A 122 -10.14 -3.07 -16.41
C ASN A 122 -9.11 -3.66 -15.43
N ALA A 123 -8.30 -2.83 -14.76
CA ALA A 123 -7.41 -3.29 -13.70
C ALA A 123 -8.21 -3.59 -12.43
N ARG A 124 -7.81 -4.60 -11.69
CA ARG A 124 -8.38 -5.00 -10.40
C ARG A 124 -7.61 -4.31 -9.27
N VAL A 125 -7.94 -3.05 -8.98
CA VAL A 125 -7.13 -2.20 -8.08
C VAL A 125 -7.33 -2.57 -6.62
N VAL A 126 -6.21 -2.78 -5.92
CA VAL A 126 -6.13 -2.99 -4.47
C VAL A 126 -5.18 -1.96 -3.88
N GLY A 127 -5.70 -1.04 -3.07
CA GLY A 127 -4.86 -0.12 -2.31
C GLY A 127 -4.25 -0.84 -1.10
N ALA A 128 -2.92 -0.85 -0.99
CA ALA A 128 -2.20 -1.43 0.15
C ALA A 128 -0.91 -0.65 0.43
N PHE A 129 -0.31 -0.84 1.59
CA PHE A 129 0.94 -0.18 2.02
C PHE A 129 0.91 1.36 1.99
N LYS A 130 -0.22 1.99 1.73
CA LYS A 130 -0.37 3.44 1.62
C LYS A 130 -0.04 4.18 2.92
N ASN A 131 -0.25 3.53 4.07
CA ASN A 131 0.05 4.09 5.40
C ASN A 131 1.46 3.76 5.90
N VAL A 132 2.31 3.12 5.09
CA VAL A 132 3.62 2.62 5.54
C VAL A 132 4.75 3.46 4.94
N TRP A 133 5.57 4.09 5.78
CA TRP A 133 6.79 4.78 5.38
C TRP A 133 7.94 3.80 5.15
N TRP A 134 8.90 4.15 4.31
CA TRP A 134 9.92 3.22 3.82
C TRP A 134 10.77 2.56 4.91
N GLU A 135 11.12 3.25 5.99
CA GLU A 135 11.94 2.70 7.08
C GLU A 135 11.19 1.65 7.92
N VAL A 136 9.87 1.66 7.87
CA VAL A 136 9.05 0.66 8.58
C VAL A 136 9.19 -0.73 7.97
N PHE A 137 9.52 -0.84 6.67
CA PHE A 137 9.78 -2.13 6.03
C PHE A 137 11.04 -2.81 6.57
N ASP A 138 12.03 -2.02 6.99
CA ASP A 138 13.30 -2.56 7.53
C ASP A 138 13.13 -3.01 8.99
N ALA A 139 12.18 -2.43 9.73
CA ALA A 139 11.86 -2.77 11.11
C ALA A 139 10.36 -2.53 11.39
N PRO A 140 9.48 -3.48 11.06
CA PRO A 140 8.02 -3.28 11.10
C PRO A 140 7.40 -3.36 12.50
N THR A 141 8.20 -3.60 13.53
CA THR A 141 7.74 -3.70 14.92
C THR A 141 8.09 -2.45 15.74
N PHE A 142 7.21 -2.06 16.66
CA PHE A 142 7.35 -0.96 17.60
C PHE A 142 7.06 -1.50 19.00
N GLY A 143 8.11 -1.77 19.80
CA GLY A 143 7.99 -2.52 21.04
C GLY A 143 7.40 -3.91 20.77
N GLU A 144 6.31 -4.27 21.43
CA GLU A 144 5.61 -5.54 21.22
C GLU A 144 4.60 -5.49 20.06
N GLY A 145 4.40 -4.34 19.45
CA GLY A 145 3.40 -4.10 18.42
C GLY A 145 3.94 -4.25 17.00
N VAL A 146 3.28 -5.07 16.17
CA VAL A 146 3.52 -5.15 14.73
C VAL A 146 2.72 -4.05 14.01
N SER A 147 3.32 -3.40 13.01
CA SER A 147 2.67 -2.39 12.17
C SER A 147 1.46 -2.93 11.41
N ASP A 148 0.42 -2.10 11.28
CA ASP A 148 -0.72 -2.41 10.45
C ASP A 148 -0.55 -1.88 9.03
N VAL A 149 -1.03 -2.68 8.08
CA VAL A 149 -1.23 -2.30 6.68
C VAL A 149 -2.72 -2.37 6.38
N PHE A 150 -3.31 -1.25 5.98
CA PHE A 150 -4.70 -1.22 5.58
C PHE A 150 -4.84 -1.58 4.11
N VAL A 151 -5.76 -2.53 3.81
CA VAL A 151 -5.99 -3.04 2.46
C VAL A 151 -7.42 -2.70 2.05
N VAL A 152 -7.59 -2.05 0.90
CA VAL A 152 -8.87 -1.59 0.36
C VAL A 152 -9.04 -2.01 -1.09
N SER A 153 -10.25 -2.41 -1.46
CA SER A 153 -10.63 -2.67 -2.85
C SER A 153 -12.15 -2.84 -2.97
N ASP A 154 -12.70 -2.52 -4.13
CA ASP A 154 -14.06 -2.87 -4.48
C ASP A 154 -14.15 -4.27 -5.12
N ASP A 155 -13.02 -4.86 -5.51
CA ASP A 155 -12.91 -6.24 -5.99
C ASP A 155 -12.52 -7.16 -4.82
N ALA A 156 -13.49 -7.94 -4.34
CA ALA A 156 -13.30 -8.83 -3.19
C ALA A 156 -12.30 -9.96 -3.46
N GLU A 157 -12.26 -10.50 -4.68
CA GLU A 157 -11.34 -11.59 -5.04
C GLU A 157 -9.91 -11.06 -5.18
N ALA A 158 -9.73 -9.89 -5.81
CA ALA A 158 -8.41 -9.24 -5.89
C ALA A 158 -7.87 -8.91 -4.50
N LYS A 159 -8.73 -8.39 -3.61
CA LYS A 159 -8.36 -8.11 -2.22
C LYS A 159 -7.96 -9.38 -1.48
N ALA A 160 -8.73 -10.45 -1.60
CA ALA A 160 -8.41 -11.75 -0.99
C ALA A 160 -7.09 -12.30 -1.54
N MET A 161 -6.84 -12.18 -2.85
CA MET A 161 -5.56 -12.58 -3.46
C MET A 161 -4.39 -11.81 -2.85
N VAL A 162 -4.49 -10.49 -2.69
CA VAL A 162 -3.44 -9.67 -2.08
C VAL A 162 -3.24 -10.06 -0.61
N LEU A 163 -4.30 -10.25 0.17
CA LEU A 163 -4.21 -10.67 1.57
C LEU A 163 -3.49 -12.01 1.72
N ASN A 164 -3.79 -12.99 0.86
CA ASN A 164 -3.07 -14.27 0.83
C ASN A 164 -1.60 -14.11 0.43
N LEU A 165 -1.31 -13.25 -0.54
CA LEU A 165 0.05 -12.98 -1.02
C LEU A 165 0.96 -12.43 0.07
N VAL A 166 0.40 -11.66 1.01
CA VAL A 166 1.15 -10.98 2.07
C VAL A 166 1.09 -11.68 3.43
N GLU A 167 0.37 -12.78 3.57
CA GLU A 167 0.07 -13.46 4.85
C GLU A 167 1.31 -13.71 5.72
N ASN A 168 2.42 -14.14 5.10
CA ASN A 168 3.65 -14.47 5.82
C ASN A 168 4.68 -13.32 5.85
N THR A 169 4.29 -12.11 5.45
CA THR A 169 5.16 -10.94 5.56
C THR A 169 5.07 -10.33 6.96
N PRO A 170 6.06 -9.51 7.38
CA PRO A 170 6.19 -9.10 8.77
C PRO A 170 5.25 -7.94 9.18
N PHE A 171 4.03 -7.90 8.66
CA PHE A 171 3.01 -6.89 8.98
C PHE A 171 1.70 -7.55 9.42
N ARG A 172 0.85 -6.80 10.12
CA ARG A 172 -0.55 -7.18 10.32
C ARG A 172 -1.40 -6.48 9.27
N TYR A 173 -2.12 -7.26 8.48
CA TYR A 173 -3.00 -6.74 7.42
C TYR A 173 -4.44 -6.62 7.91
N ILE A 174 -5.05 -5.48 7.61
CA ILE A 174 -6.43 -5.17 8.00
C ILE A 174 -7.23 -4.92 6.73
N ASP A 175 -8.27 -5.72 6.49
CA ASP A 175 -9.27 -5.39 5.47
C ASP A 175 -10.00 -4.11 5.89
N ALA A 176 -9.69 -3.03 5.20
CA ALA A 176 -10.25 -1.70 5.45
C ALA A 176 -11.44 -1.39 4.51
N GLY A 177 -12.00 -2.40 3.87
CA GLY A 177 -13.25 -2.32 3.10
C GLY A 177 -13.07 -1.85 1.66
N ARG A 178 -13.94 -0.93 1.23
CA ARG A 178 -14.04 -0.46 -0.16
C ARG A 178 -12.87 0.44 -0.58
N LEU A 179 -12.65 0.54 -1.90
CA LEU A 179 -11.56 1.34 -2.48
C LEU A 179 -11.62 2.82 -2.04
N ALA A 180 -12.82 3.41 -1.94
CA ALA A 180 -12.99 4.79 -1.49
C ALA A 180 -12.44 5.08 -0.08
N ASN A 181 -12.21 4.07 0.78
CA ASN A 181 -11.57 4.25 2.08
C ASN A 181 -10.07 4.61 1.94
N ALA A 182 -9.49 4.46 0.73
CA ALA A 182 -8.15 4.98 0.43
C ALA A 182 -8.04 6.49 0.69
N ARG A 183 -9.11 7.26 0.48
CA ARG A 183 -9.16 8.70 0.77
C ARG A 183 -8.71 9.01 2.20
N THR A 184 -9.21 8.24 3.16
CA THR A 184 -8.86 8.40 4.57
C THR A 184 -7.46 7.87 4.86
N ILE A 185 -7.11 6.69 4.35
CA ILE A 185 -5.81 6.04 4.60
C ILE A 185 -4.66 6.91 4.07
N GLU A 186 -4.79 7.47 2.89
CA GLU A 186 -3.81 8.37 2.30
C GLU A 186 -3.61 9.62 3.18
N ARG A 187 -4.71 10.23 3.69
CA ARG A 187 -4.62 11.40 4.58
C ARG A 187 -4.10 11.05 5.98
N MET A 188 -4.36 9.86 6.49
CA MET A 188 -3.69 9.36 7.69
C MET A 188 -2.17 9.32 7.48
N THR A 189 -1.71 8.97 6.29
CA THR A 189 -0.27 8.95 5.97
C THR A 189 0.31 10.36 5.94
N LEU A 190 -0.40 11.34 5.40
CA LEU A 190 -0.02 12.75 5.46
C LEU A 190 0.13 13.21 6.93
N LEU A 191 -0.89 12.94 7.77
CA LEU A 191 -0.87 13.28 9.20
C LEU A 191 0.28 12.56 9.93
N SER A 192 0.54 11.28 9.63
CA SER A 192 1.65 10.56 10.27
C SER A 192 3.01 11.17 9.92
N GLY A 193 3.17 11.69 8.69
CA GLY A 193 4.37 12.40 8.28
C GLY A 193 4.61 13.67 9.11
N GLU A 194 3.58 14.48 9.32
CA GLU A 194 3.64 15.68 10.17
C GLU A 194 3.95 15.32 11.63
N LEU A 195 3.22 14.35 12.20
CA LEU A 195 3.46 13.89 13.56
C LEU A 195 4.86 13.29 13.73
N GLY A 196 5.32 12.52 12.74
CA GLY A 196 6.66 11.95 12.75
C GLY A 196 7.76 13.02 12.79
N GLN A 197 7.60 14.09 12.02
CA GLN A 197 8.54 15.23 12.07
C GLN A 197 8.48 15.95 13.43
N ARG A 198 7.26 16.21 13.92
CA ARG A 198 7.02 16.93 15.20
C ARG A 198 7.64 16.21 16.39
N TYR A 199 7.57 14.89 16.41
CA TYR A 199 8.07 14.07 17.54
C TYR A 199 9.42 13.39 17.27
N GLY A 200 10.06 13.65 16.13
CA GLY A 200 11.35 13.06 15.78
C GLY A 200 11.28 11.56 15.41
N TYR A 201 10.13 11.08 14.95
CA TYR A 201 9.94 9.67 14.55
C TYR A 201 10.08 9.43 13.05
N PHE A 202 10.00 10.51 12.25
CA PHE A 202 10.05 10.38 10.79
C PHE A 202 11.40 9.83 10.31
N PRO A 203 11.43 8.87 9.40
CA PRO A 203 10.31 8.23 8.70
C PRO A 203 9.90 6.87 9.29
N ARG A 204 10.19 6.61 10.56
CA ARG A 204 9.90 5.34 11.22
C ARG A 204 8.74 5.47 12.21
N MET A 205 7.53 5.54 11.69
CA MET A 205 6.26 5.55 12.45
C MET A 205 5.17 4.88 11.63
N ASN A 206 4.13 4.38 12.30
CA ASN A 206 2.94 3.83 11.67
C ASN A 206 1.76 3.86 12.65
N TYR A 207 0.58 3.57 12.14
CA TYR A 207 -0.63 3.38 12.92
C TYR A 207 -0.80 1.93 13.34
N LYS A 208 -1.52 1.75 14.44
CA LYS A 208 -1.99 0.45 14.90
C LYS A 208 -3.45 0.57 15.33
N LEU A 209 -4.31 -0.25 14.74
CA LEU A 209 -5.70 -0.37 15.15
C LEU A 209 -5.79 -1.23 16.43
N LEU A 210 -6.21 -0.61 17.52
CA LEU A 210 -6.53 -1.32 18.76
C LEU A 210 -8.04 -1.46 18.88
N GLY A 211 -8.49 -2.61 19.28
CA GLY A 211 -9.90 -2.89 19.50
C GLY A 211 -10.09 -4.21 20.24
N GLU A 212 -11.21 -4.31 20.93
CA GLU A 212 -11.67 -5.52 21.61
C GLU A 212 -13.10 -5.84 21.18
N PRO A 213 -13.50 -7.13 21.19
CA PRO A 213 -14.88 -7.50 20.90
C PRO A 213 -15.85 -6.72 21.81
N TRP A 214 -16.84 -6.09 21.18
CA TRP A 214 -17.89 -5.38 21.90
C TRP A 214 -19.06 -6.33 22.17
N THR A 215 -19.42 -6.47 23.46
CA THR A 215 -20.61 -7.22 23.87
C THR A 215 -21.69 -6.25 24.31
N VAL A 216 -22.83 -6.28 23.62
CA VAL A 216 -23.99 -5.46 23.95
C VAL A 216 -24.40 -5.69 25.42
N GLY A 217 -24.56 -4.61 26.18
CA GLY A 217 -24.98 -4.63 27.57
C GLY A 217 -23.86 -4.66 28.61
N GLN A 218 -22.60 -4.90 28.24
CA GLN A 218 -21.49 -4.92 29.20
C GLN A 218 -20.86 -3.57 29.51
N ARG A 219 -21.14 -2.49 28.75
CA ARG A 219 -20.16 -1.40 28.71
C ARG A 219 -20.65 0.02 28.61
N ASP A 220 -21.92 0.23 28.40
CA ASP A 220 -22.41 1.61 28.51
C ASP A 220 -22.66 1.91 30.02
N ARG A 221 -21.55 2.28 30.67
CA ARG A 221 -21.57 2.63 32.12
C ARG A 221 -22.44 3.85 32.39
N VAL A 222 -22.82 4.59 31.40
CA VAL A 222 -23.63 5.80 31.48
C VAL A 222 -25.01 5.67 30.83
N ALA A 223 -25.34 4.51 30.22
CA ALA A 223 -26.63 4.28 29.57
C ALA A 223 -27.83 4.59 30.50
N HIS A 224 -27.74 4.21 31.78
CA HIS A 224 -28.77 4.50 32.77
C HIS A 224 -28.93 6.00 33.06
N LEU A 225 -27.87 6.79 32.93
CA LEU A 225 -27.90 8.26 33.07
C LEU A 225 -28.50 8.95 31.83
N ILE A 226 -28.22 8.39 30.63
CA ILE A 226 -28.76 8.90 29.40
C ILE A 226 -30.24 8.57 29.23
N ALA A 227 -30.65 7.33 29.59
CA ALA A 227 -32.02 6.87 29.49
C ALA A 227 -32.98 7.57 30.48
N SER A 228 -32.46 8.21 31.53
CA SER A 228 -33.27 8.93 32.51
C SER A 228 -33.70 10.35 32.08
N HIS A 229 -33.30 10.82 30.92
CA HIS A 229 -33.74 12.09 30.33
C HIS A 229 -34.78 11.81 29.27
N PRO A 230 -36.09 12.03 29.52
CA PRO A 230 -37.10 11.98 28.46
C PRO A 230 -36.77 13.07 27.43
N THR A 231 -36.61 12.67 26.19
CA THR A 231 -36.57 13.61 25.05
C THR A 231 -37.88 14.39 25.05
N THR A 232 -37.85 15.66 25.41
CA THR A 232 -38.91 16.64 25.19
C THR A 232 -39.01 17.02 23.72
#